data_2c1470e5596decd5c343fd5031a92dbf
#
_entry.id   2c1470e5596decd5c343fd5031a92dbf
#
_cell.length_a   1.000
_cell.length_b   1.000
_cell.length_c   1.000
_cell.angle_alpha   90.00
_cell.angle_beta   90.00
_cell.angle_gamma   90.00
#
_symmetry.space_group_name_H-M   'P 1'
#
loop_
_entity.id
_entity.type
_entity.pdbx_description
1 polymer ?
#
loop_
_entity_poly.entity_id
_entity_poly.type
_entity_poly.pdbx_seq_one_letter_code
_entity_poly.pdbx_strand_id
1 'polypeptide(L)'
;MLRAVIAGLVLASFTLSASAETIRIAIGTQDTTINCAAGGLLIRELGLLEKYLPHDGAYKNASYDVQWKNFTSGAPLTNEMVAGKLDFGAMADFPGAFNGVAFETAGKHSLFISVLSGSIKGSGNGIVVPSASGVQSLSELKGKTISVPFASTAHGMLLRAVAAQGWDPLKDVNIIAQPPEVAGSALQAGKIDAHADFVPFAELFPSRGFARKIYDGAQANAPTFHGALVDQAYAKKHPEIVVAYLRASIEANQLLAAEPEKYSELIAKVTGVDAEVNYLFHGPLGVQTRDLSWKPEYRQA
;
A
#
# COMPACT_ATOMS: atom_id res chain seq x y z
N MET A 1 -40.36 17.92 76.10
CA MET A 1 -40.36 16.72 75.29
C MET A 1 -39.80 17.07 73.93
N LEU A 2 -38.51 16.74 73.71
CA LEU A 2 -37.80 17.12 72.50
C LEU A 2 -37.75 15.88 71.57
N ARG A 3 -38.42 15.92 70.42
CA ARG A 3 -38.37 14.85 69.40
C ARG A 3 -37.21 15.11 68.44
N ALA A 4 -36.15 14.29 68.53
CA ALA A 4 -35.09 14.31 67.55
C ALA A 4 -35.55 13.54 66.29
N VAL A 5 -35.50 14.20 65.14
CA VAL A 5 -35.71 13.60 63.80
C VAL A 5 -34.33 13.26 63.27
N ILE A 6 -34.03 11.97 63.17
CA ILE A 6 -32.80 11.47 62.52
C ILE A 6 -33.13 11.35 61.00
N ALA A 7 -32.55 12.23 60.21
CA ALA A 7 -32.58 12.16 58.76
C ALA A 7 -31.48 11.20 58.26
N GLY A 8 -31.87 10.01 57.85
CA GLY A 8 -30.94 9.04 57.23
C GLY A 8 -30.57 9.47 55.80
N LEU A 9 -29.29 9.78 55.58
CA LEU A 9 -28.73 10.05 54.24
C LEU A 9 -28.47 8.69 53.57
N VAL A 10 -29.30 8.32 52.60
CA VAL A 10 -29.05 7.19 51.70
C VAL A 10 -28.09 7.65 50.60
N LEU A 11 -26.82 7.30 50.71
CA LEU A 11 -25.85 7.40 49.63
C LEU A 11 -26.19 6.36 48.57
N ALA A 12 -26.86 6.76 47.48
CA ALA A 12 -27.01 5.98 46.28
C ALA A 12 -25.66 5.97 45.54
N SER A 13 -24.93 4.85 45.68
CA SER A 13 -23.72 4.57 44.89
C SER A 13 -24.14 4.32 43.45
N PHE A 14 -24.08 5.34 42.60
CA PHE A 14 -24.15 5.16 41.15
C PHE A 14 -22.86 4.46 40.70
N THR A 15 -22.92 3.15 40.51
CA THR A 15 -21.92 2.44 39.72
C THR A 15 -22.11 2.88 38.27
N LEU A 16 -21.29 3.82 37.81
CA LEU A 16 -21.11 4.04 36.38
C LEU A 16 -20.57 2.72 35.79
N SER A 17 -21.45 1.96 35.19
CA SER A 17 -21.02 0.91 34.27
C SER A 17 -20.26 1.60 33.15
N ALA A 18 -18.93 1.50 33.15
CA ALA A 18 -18.13 1.92 32.01
C ALA A 18 -18.65 1.11 30.79
N SER A 19 -19.36 1.77 29.92
CA SER A 19 -19.76 1.19 28.64
C SER A 19 -18.48 0.75 27.94
N ALA A 20 -18.41 -0.50 27.48
CA ALA A 20 -17.29 -0.97 26.68
C ALA A 20 -17.12 -0.03 25.47
N GLU A 21 -15.98 0.63 25.38
CA GLU A 21 -15.67 1.49 24.24
C GLU A 21 -15.41 0.62 23.01
N THR A 22 -16.18 0.83 21.94
CA THR A 22 -15.88 0.19 20.65
C THR A 22 -14.86 1.05 19.92
N ILE A 23 -13.68 0.52 19.72
CA ILE A 23 -12.59 1.20 19.01
C ILE A 23 -12.64 0.79 17.55
N ARG A 24 -12.87 1.79 16.67
CA ARG A 24 -12.79 1.59 15.23
C ARG A 24 -11.32 1.53 14.80
N ILE A 25 -11.00 0.58 13.92
CA ILE A 25 -9.69 0.43 13.27
C ILE A 25 -9.96 0.30 11.77
N ALA A 26 -9.77 1.37 11.02
CA ALA A 26 -10.05 1.39 9.59
C ALA A 26 -8.76 1.36 8.79
N ILE A 27 -8.61 0.37 7.92
CA ILE A 27 -7.37 0.04 7.21
C ILE A 27 -7.63 0.05 5.70
N GLY A 28 -6.87 0.90 4.99
CA GLY A 28 -6.83 0.93 3.55
C GLY A 28 -5.79 -0.04 2.98
N THR A 29 -6.20 -0.90 2.04
CA THR A 29 -5.32 -1.84 1.36
C THR A 29 -5.24 -1.55 -0.14
N GLN A 30 -4.22 -2.09 -0.78
CA GLN A 30 -4.08 -2.14 -2.23
C GLN A 30 -3.80 -3.60 -2.61
N ASP A 31 -4.84 -4.44 -2.61
CA ASP A 31 -4.68 -5.90 -2.69
C ASP A 31 -3.98 -6.35 -3.97
N THR A 32 -4.29 -5.69 -5.12
CA THR A 32 -3.64 -5.98 -6.41
C THR A 32 -2.20 -5.48 -6.49
N THR A 33 -1.79 -4.57 -5.58
CA THR A 33 -0.38 -4.20 -5.40
C THR A 33 0.25 -5.20 -4.43
N ILE A 34 0.57 -6.39 -4.93
CA ILE A 34 0.91 -7.57 -4.13
C ILE A 34 2.06 -7.36 -3.14
N ASN A 35 2.94 -6.39 -3.40
CA ASN A 35 4.02 -6.02 -2.48
C ASN A 35 3.53 -5.39 -1.17
N CYS A 36 2.27 -4.98 -1.10
CA CYS A 36 1.62 -4.54 0.14
C CYS A 36 0.93 -5.67 0.90
N ALA A 37 0.98 -6.92 0.42
CA ALA A 37 0.20 -8.03 0.97
C ALA A 37 0.42 -8.27 2.48
N ALA A 38 1.67 -8.15 2.96
CA ALA A 38 2.00 -8.31 4.38
C ALA A 38 1.54 -7.13 5.27
N GLY A 39 1.08 -6.03 4.69
CA GLY A 39 0.49 -4.89 5.41
C GLY A 39 -1.03 -4.78 5.24
N GLY A 40 -1.66 -5.70 4.53
CA GLY A 40 -3.08 -5.62 4.23
C GLY A 40 -3.72 -6.98 4.03
N LEU A 41 -3.73 -7.47 2.78
CA LEU A 41 -4.43 -8.67 2.36
C LEU A 41 -4.17 -9.87 3.28
N LEU A 42 -2.90 -10.20 3.54
CA LEU A 42 -2.57 -11.36 4.37
C LEU A 42 -2.96 -11.17 5.84
N ILE A 43 -2.85 -9.96 6.38
CA ILE A 43 -3.31 -9.68 7.75
C ILE A 43 -4.81 -9.97 7.86
N ARG A 44 -5.59 -9.49 6.87
CA ARG A 44 -7.05 -9.66 6.83
C ARG A 44 -7.44 -11.12 6.64
N GLU A 45 -6.93 -11.78 5.60
CA GLU A 45 -7.33 -13.15 5.25
C GLU A 45 -6.95 -14.18 6.33
N LEU A 46 -5.93 -13.89 7.12
CA LEU A 46 -5.45 -14.78 8.19
C LEU A 46 -5.89 -14.35 9.59
N GLY A 47 -6.66 -13.26 9.73
CA GLY A 47 -7.13 -12.76 11.03
C GLY A 47 -5.99 -12.37 11.99
N LEU A 48 -4.86 -11.89 11.45
CA LEU A 48 -3.66 -11.67 12.26
C LEU A 48 -3.76 -10.41 13.13
N LEU A 49 -4.53 -9.41 12.71
CA LEU A 49 -4.68 -8.21 13.52
C LEU A 49 -5.40 -8.53 14.82
N GLU A 50 -6.52 -9.24 14.74
CA GLU A 50 -7.36 -9.63 15.86
C GLU A 50 -6.59 -10.47 16.90
N LYS A 51 -5.63 -11.27 16.45
CA LYS A 51 -4.74 -12.07 17.29
C LYS A 51 -3.88 -11.21 18.22
N TYR A 52 -3.50 -10.01 17.79
CA TYR A 52 -2.56 -9.14 18.50
C TYR A 52 -3.19 -7.93 19.17
N LEU A 53 -4.49 -7.67 18.93
CA LEU A 53 -5.17 -6.55 19.57
C LEU A 53 -5.10 -6.65 21.11
N PRO A 54 -4.83 -5.53 21.81
CA PRO A 54 -4.68 -5.55 23.26
C PRO A 54 -6.02 -5.80 23.96
N HIS A 55 -6.00 -6.62 25.04
CA HIS A 55 -7.15 -6.92 25.90
C HIS A 55 -6.84 -6.70 27.37
N ASP A 56 -5.85 -5.85 27.67
CA ASP A 56 -5.40 -5.52 29.03
C ASP A 56 -5.24 -3.99 29.20
N GLY A 57 -4.79 -3.56 30.37
CA GLY A 57 -4.58 -2.15 30.68
C GLY A 57 -5.77 -1.28 30.32
N ALA A 58 -5.54 -0.26 29.50
CA ALA A 58 -6.59 0.66 29.00
C ALA A 58 -7.60 -0.03 28.08
N TYR A 59 -7.27 -1.18 27.50
CA TYR A 59 -8.09 -1.92 26.53
C TYR A 59 -8.85 -3.10 27.14
N LYS A 60 -8.81 -3.30 28.48
CA LYS A 60 -9.42 -4.45 29.16
C LYS A 60 -10.88 -4.67 28.83
N ASN A 61 -11.64 -3.59 28.61
CA ASN A 61 -13.06 -3.63 28.30
C ASN A 61 -13.37 -3.14 26.87
N ALA A 62 -12.36 -2.97 26.05
CA ALA A 62 -12.54 -2.51 24.68
C ALA A 62 -13.10 -3.64 23.79
N SER A 63 -14.00 -3.29 22.88
CA SER A 63 -14.34 -4.07 21.69
C SER A 63 -13.73 -3.40 20.47
N TYR A 64 -13.52 -4.15 19.40
CA TYR A 64 -12.88 -3.64 18.18
C TYR A 64 -13.82 -3.79 16.99
N ASP A 65 -13.92 -2.72 16.18
CA ASP A 65 -14.57 -2.72 14.89
C ASP A 65 -13.48 -2.53 13.81
N VAL A 66 -12.99 -3.65 13.27
CA VAL A 66 -11.93 -3.66 12.26
C VAL A 66 -12.55 -3.59 10.88
N GLN A 67 -12.27 -2.51 10.17
CA GLN A 67 -12.81 -2.21 8.85
C GLN A 67 -11.70 -2.23 7.80
N TRP A 68 -11.88 -3.01 6.74
CA TRP A 68 -10.96 -3.12 5.61
C TRP A 68 -11.56 -2.49 4.36
N LYS A 69 -10.80 -1.67 3.66
CA LYS A 69 -11.21 -1.08 2.39
C LYS A 69 -10.09 -1.19 1.36
N ASN A 70 -10.39 -1.82 0.23
CA ASN A 70 -9.45 -2.01 -0.87
C ASN A 70 -9.51 -0.87 -1.88
N PHE A 71 -8.34 -0.47 -2.40
CA PHE A 71 -8.16 0.59 -3.39
C PHE A 71 -7.26 0.10 -4.52
N THR A 72 -7.43 0.69 -5.70
CA THR A 72 -6.61 0.36 -6.88
C THR A 72 -5.27 1.12 -6.92
N SER A 73 -5.12 2.19 -6.11
CA SER A 73 -3.90 3.00 -6.05
C SER A 73 -3.82 3.83 -4.76
N GLY A 74 -2.65 4.45 -4.51
CA GLY A 74 -2.40 5.23 -3.31
C GLY A 74 -3.17 6.55 -3.23
N ALA A 75 -3.54 7.19 -4.36
CA ALA A 75 -4.20 8.49 -4.35
C ALA A 75 -5.62 8.44 -3.74
N PRO A 76 -6.55 7.56 -4.16
CA PRO A 76 -7.85 7.45 -3.51
C PRO A 76 -7.76 6.98 -2.06
N LEU A 77 -6.78 6.12 -1.70
CA LEU A 77 -6.53 5.72 -0.32
C LEU A 77 -6.12 6.93 0.52
N THR A 78 -5.21 7.77 0.03
CA THR A 78 -4.78 9.01 0.68
C THR A 78 -5.96 9.94 0.97
N ASN A 79 -6.87 10.13 0.00
CA ASN A 79 -8.05 10.97 0.19
C ASN A 79 -8.94 10.49 1.35
N GLU A 80 -9.13 9.19 1.48
CA GLU A 80 -9.91 8.60 2.58
C GLU A 80 -9.19 8.71 3.94
N MET A 81 -7.85 8.58 3.95
CA MET A 81 -7.04 8.82 5.17
C MET A 81 -7.13 10.28 5.62
N VAL A 82 -6.92 11.24 4.73
CA VAL A 82 -7.01 12.68 5.04
C VAL A 82 -8.41 13.05 5.53
N ALA A 83 -9.45 12.43 4.97
CA ALA A 83 -10.84 12.61 5.40
C ALA A 83 -11.16 11.95 6.77
N GLY A 84 -10.20 11.27 7.40
CA GLY A 84 -10.38 10.58 8.69
C GLY A 84 -11.25 9.32 8.62
N LYS A 85 -11.41 8.75 7.42
CA LYS A 85 -12.17 7.51 7.23
C LYS A 85 -11.30 6.26 7.35
N LEU A 86 -9.98 6.41 7.24
CA LEU A 86 -8.99 5.37 7.45
C LEU A 86 -7.95 5.83 8.47
N ASP A 87 -7.51 4.90 9.30
CA ASP A 87 -6.50 5.11 10.34
C ASP A 87 -5.13 4.61 9.86
N PHE A 88 -5.12 3.51 9.10
CA PHE A 88 -3.93 2.92 8.48
C PHE A 88 -4.08 2.84 6.96
N GLY A 89 -2.93 2.76 6.28
CA GLY A 89 -2.85 2.51 4.85
C GLY A 89 -1.55 1.81 4.46
N ALA A 90 -1.56 1.05 3.36
CA ALA A 90 -0.37 0.48 2.78
C ALA A 90 -0.19 1.00 1.35
N MET A 91 0.97 1.59 1.07
CA MET A 91 1.29 2.15 -0.25
C MET A 91 2.80 2.25 -0.47
N ALA A 92 3.20 2.52 -1.72
CA ALA A 92 4.60 2.73 -2.06
C ALA A 92 5.10 4.12 -1.65
N ASP A 93 6.40 4.33 -1.82
CA ASP A 93 7.17 5.55 -1.56
C ASP A 93 6.55 6.83 -2.15
N PHE A 94 6.41 6.87 -3.48
CA PHE A 94 5.95 8.05 -4.19
C PHE A 94 4.50 8.44 -3.80
N PRO A 95 3.50 7.55 -3.79
CA PRO A 95 2.18 7.88 -3.26
C PRO A 95 2.22 8.18 -1.75
N GLY A 96 3.16 7.62 -0.99
CA GLY A 96 3.37 7.96 0.42
C GLY A 96 3.87 9.38 0.63
N ALA A 97 4.77 9.88 -0.25
CA ALA A 97 5.18 11.28 -0.24
C ALA A 97 3.98 12.21 -0.53
N PHE A 98 3.15 11.89 -1.51
CA PHE A 98 1.89 12.62 -1.76
C PHE A 98 0.92 12.56 -0.56
N ASN A 99 0.85 11.42 0.12
CA ASN A 99 0.08 11.29 1.35
C ASN A 99 0.58 12.27 2.42
N GLY A 100 1.89 12.34 2.65
CA GLY A 100 2.49 13.30 3.59
C GLY A 100 2.11 14.75 3.27
N VAL A 101 2.28 15.17 2.01
CA VAL A 101 1.91 16.53 1.55
C VAL A 101 0.41 16.80 1.74
N ALA A 102 -0.46 15.84 1.40
CA ALA A 102 -1.89 15.99 1.57
C ALA A 102 -2.30 16.13 3.05
N PHE A 103 -1.67 15.37 3.94
CA PHE A 103 -1.88 15.47 5.38
C PHE A 103 -1.43 16.84 5.92
N GLU A 104 -0.22 17.31 5.55
CA GLU A 104 0.27 18.63 5.95
C GLU A 104 -0.64 19.75 5.45
N THR A 105 -1.10 19.69 4.21
CA THR A 105 -2.06 20.65 3.64
C THR A 105 -3.36 20.69 4.44
N ALA A 106 -3.79 19.55 5.01
CA ALA A 106 -4.96 19.46 5.88
C ALA A 106 -4.68 19.79 7.36
N GLY A 107 -3.46 20.23 7.70
CA GLY A 107 -3.05 20.52 9.08
C GLY A 107 -2.89 19.26 9.94
N LYS A 108 -2.62 18.14 9.33
CA LYS A 108 -2.46 16.81 9.95
C LYS A 108 -1.09 16.22 9.60
N HIS A 109 -0.77 15.06 10.18
CA HIS A 109 0.43 14.31 9.84
C HIS A 109 0.13 12.82 9.70
N SER A 110 0.81 12.16 8.77
CA SER A 110 0.89 10.70 8.67
C SER A 110 2.32 10.24 8.91
N LEU A 111 2.47 8.99 9.31
CA LEU A 111 3.77 8.38 9.62
C LEU A 111 3.92 7.09 8.83
N PHE A 112 5.05 6.91 8.15
CA PHE A 112 5.49 5.58 7.77
C PHE A 112 5.94 4.83 9.02
N ILE A 113 5.37 3.66 9.28
CA ILE A 113 5.63 2.86 10.48
C ILE A 113 6.40 1.57 10.20
N SER A 114 6.39 1.09 8.96
CA SER A 114 7.23 -0.03 8.52
C SER A 114 7.45 -0.01 7.01
N VAL A 115 8.53 -0.66 6.56
CA VAL A 115 8.70 -1.11 5.18
C VAL A 115 8.03 -2.48 5.05
N LEU A 116 7.38 -2.76 3.94
CA LEU A 116 6.74 -4.06 3.63
C LEU A 116 7.55 -4.84 2.60
N SER A 117 8.08 -4.13 1.61
CA SER A 117 8.96 -4.67 0.57
C SER A 117 9.72 -3.53 -0.10
N GLY A 118 10.74 -3.82 -0.89
CA GLY A 118 11.42 -2.78 -1.66
C GLY A 118 12.62 -3.26 -2.45
N SER A 119 13.16 -2.36 -3.25
CA SER A 119 14.38 -2.54 -4.03
C SER A 119 15.24 -1.28 -3.95
N ILE A 120 16.47 -1.42 -3.50
CA ILE A 120 17.44 -0.30 -3.47
C ILE A 120 17.85 0.16 -4.88
N LYS A 121 17.57 -0.64 -5.91
CA LYS A 121 17.83 -0.28 -7.32
C LYS A 121 16.58 0.22 -8.04
N GLY A 122 15.37 -0.05 -7.53
CA GLY A 122 14.11 0.36 -8.15
C GLY A 122 13.40 -0.72 -8.96
N SER A 123 13.80 -1.99 -8.85
CA SER A 123 13.11 -3.12 -9.51
C SER A 123 11.64 -3.21 -9.10
N GLY A 124 10.79 -3.72 -10.01
CA GLY A 124 9.37 -3.97 -9.79
C GLY A 124 8.43 -2.96 -10.44
N ASN A 125 8.95 -1.79 -10.88
CA ASN A 125 8.25 -0.90 -11.79
C ASN A 125 8.79 -1.12 -13.20
N GLY A 126 7.99 -0.85 -14.24
CA GLY A 126 8.48 -1.02 -15.61
C GLY A 126 7.63 -0.29 -16.65
N ILE A 127 8.16 -0.24 -17.86
CA ILE A 127 7.41 0.25 -19.03
C ILE A 127 7.20 -0.93 -19.98
N VAL A 128 5.96 -1.15 -20.34
CA VAL A 128 5.53 -2.21 -21.26
C VAL A 128 4.95 -1.61 -22.53
N VAL A 129 5.10 -2.32 -23.63
CA VAL A 129 4.52 -2.02 -24.93
C VAL A 129 3.70 -3.21 -25.42
N PRO A 130 2.74 -3.06 -26.37
CA PRO A 130 2.08 -4.20 -26.97
C PRO A 130 3.09 -5.22 -27.51
N SER A 131 2.84 -6.54 -27.33
CA SER A 131 3.77 -7.58 -27.78
C SER A 131 4.10 -7.48 -29.28
N ALA A 132 3.14 -7.05 -30.10
CA ALA A 132 3.30 -6.82 -31.54
C ALA A 132 3.95 -5.48 -31.91
N SER A 133 4.26 -4.61 -30.94
CA SER A 133 4.88 -3.31 -31.17
C SER A 133 6.29 -3.45 -31.70
N GLY A 134 6.69 -2.60 -32.67
CA GLY A 134 8.07 -2.48 -33.15
C GLY A 134 9.00 -1.75 -32.17
N VAL A 135 8.46 -1.07 -31.13
CA VAL A 135 9.25 -0.31 -30.14
C VAL A 135 10.09 -1.26 -29.29
N GLN A 136 11.40 -1.08 -29.27
CA GLN A 136 12.33 -1.96 -28.54
C GLN A 136 12.93 -1.31 -27.30
N SER A 137 12.92 0.02 -27.23
CA SER A 137 13.59 0.79 -26.18
C SER A 137 12.82 2.05 -25.80
N LEU A 138 13.16 2.60 -24.63
CA LEU A 138 12.58 3.87 -24.16
C LEU A 138 12.80 5.00 -25.15
N SER A 139 13.97 5.07 -25.82
CA SER A 139 14.30 6.15 -26.78
C SER A 139 13.35 6.21 -27.98
N GLU A 140 12.68 5.12 -28.31
CA GLU A 140 11.72 5.05 -29.41
C GLU A 140 10.30 5.51 -29.00
N LEU A 141 10.10 5.86 -27.74
CA LEU A 141 8.84 6.39 -27.22
C LEU A 141 8.73 7.93 -27.35
N LYS A 142 9.73 8.62 -27.90
CA LYS A 142 9.62 10.06 -28.16
C LYS A 142 8.44 10.38 -29.07
N GLY A 143 7.60 11.33 -28.67
CA GLY A 143 6.37 11.71 -29.38
C GLY A 143 5.21 10.74 -29.25
N LYS A 144 5.36 9.65 -28.49
CA LYS A 144 4.33 8.63 -28.33
C LYS A 144 3.48 8.83 -27.07
N THR A 145 2.38 8.11 -27.01
CA THR A 145 1.45 8.12 -25.88
C THR A 145 1.83 7.03 -24.88
N ILE A 146 2.20 7.46 -23.68
CA ILE A 146 2.53 6.59 -22.54
C ILE A 146 1.47 6.80 -21.47
N SER A 147 0.71 5.77 -21.14
CA SER A 147 -0.19 5.85 -19.99
C SER A 147 0.50 5.42 -18.70
N VAL A 148 0.02 5.92 -17.57
CA VAL A 148 0.54 5.59 -16.25
C VAL A 148 -0.50 5.91 -15.17
N PRO A 149 -0.61 5.15 -14.07
CA PRO A 149 -1.39 5.56 -12.92
C PRO A 149 -0.73 6.78 -12.25
N PHE A 150 -1.37 7.95 -12.35
CA PHE A 150 -0.81 9.19 -11.82
C PHE A 150 -0.60 9.12 -10.30
N ALA A 151 0.45 9.78 -9.82
CA ALA A 151 0.89 9.78 -8.43
C ALA A 151 1.24 8.37 -7.88
N SER A 152 1.46 7.39 -8.75
CA SER A 152 2.00 6.08 -8.39
C SER A 152 3.53 6.08 -8.45
N THR A 153 4.15 5.05 -7.88
CA THR A 153 5.61 4.85 -7.99
C THR A 153 6.06 4.64 -9.45
N ALA A 154 5.19 4.05 -10.30
CA ALA A 154 5.45 3.97 -11.75
C ALA A 154 5.47 5.35 -12.42
N HIS A 155 4.66 6.29 -11.95
CA HIS A 155 4.71 7.67 -12.43
C HIS A 155 6.05 8.33 -12.08
N GLY A 156 6.50 8.19 -10.84
CA GLY A 156 7.82 8.69 -10.43
C GLY A 156 8.96 8.06 -11.24
N MET A 157 8.92 6.74 -11.46
CA MET A 157 9.87 6.02 -12.31
C MET A 157 9.85 6.54 -13.76
N LEU A 158 8.66 6.72 -14.35
CA LEU A 158 8.51 7.22 -15.73
C LEU A 158 9.11 8.62 -15.88
N LEU A 159 8.84 9.54 -14.94
CA LEU A 159 9.39 10.89 -14.97
C LEU A 159 10.92 10.88 -14.93
N ARG A 160 11.52 10.03 -14.09
CA ARG A 160 12.99 9.85 -14.02
C ARG A 160 13.53 9.25 -15.32
N ALA A 161 12.84 8.25 -15.89
CA ALA A 161 13.24 7.61 -17.13
C ALA A 161 13.23 8.61 -18.31
N VAL A 162 12.18 9.43 -18.41
CA VAL A 162 12.04 10.50 -19.41
C VAL A 162 13.13 11.57 -19.23
N ALA A 163 13.36 12.01 -18.00
CA ALA A 163 14.41 12.99 -17.70
C ALA A 163 15.82 12.48 -18.04
N ALA A 164 16.08 11.18 -17.82
CA ALA A 164 17.36 10.55 -18.17
C ALA A 164 17.63 10.52 -19.69
N GLN A 165 16.57 10.59 -20.54
CA GLN A 165 16.70 10.78 -21.98
C GLN A 165 16.96 12.26 -22.37
N GLY A 166 16.97 13.18 -21.42
CA GLY A 166 17.02 14.61 -21.68
C GLY A 166 15.71 15.18 -22.23
N TRP A 167 14.57 14.50 -22.00
CA TRP A 167 13.28 14.90 -22.51
C TRP A 167 12.47 15.71 -21.50
N ASP A 168 11.67 16.63 -22.02
CA ASP A 168 10.64 17.33 -21.26
C ASP A 168 9.36 16.46 -21.24
N PRO A 169 8.89 16.01 -20.07
CA PRO A 169 7.72 15.14 -19.96
C PRO A 169 6.42 15.79 -20.43
N LEU A 170 6.40 17.11 -20.59
CA LEU A 170 5.22 17.85 -21.07
C LEU A 170 5.23 18.12 -22.59
N LYS A 171 6.36 17.85 -23.28
CA LYS A 171 6.56 18.19 -24.69
C LYS A 171 7.00 17.00 -25.55
N ASP A 172 7.91 16.19 -25.02
CA ASP A 172 8.58 15.14 -25.79
C ASP A 172 7.85 13.81 -25.77
N VAL A 173 6.87 13.64 -24.87
CA VAL A 173 5.99 12.47 -24.74
C VAL A 173 4.58 12.92 -24.36
N ASN A 174 3.57 12.14 -24.72
CA ASN A 174 2.19 12.36 -24.29
C ASN A 174 1.87 11.43 -23.10
N ILE A 175 2.02 11.92 -21.86
CA ILE A 175 1.74 11.14 -20.66
C ILE A 175 0.28 11.31 -20.26
N ILE A 176 -0.48 10.19 -20.21
CA ILE A 176 -1.90 10.19 -19.85
C ILE A 176 -2.17 9.34 -18.60
N ALA A 177 -3.18 9.75 -17.81
CA ALA A 177 -3.58 9.02 -16.62
C ALA A 177 -4.46 7.82 -16.98
N GLN A 178 -4.03 6.62 -16.63
CA GLN A 178 -4.86 5.41 -16.71
C GLN A 178 -4.50 4.45 -15.57
N PRO A 179 -5.50 3.86 -14.87
CA PRO A 179 -5.25 2.79 -13.92
C PRO A 179 -4.88 1.48 -14.66
N PRO A 180 -4.21 0.52 -14.01
CA PRO A 180 -3.73 -0.72 -14.62
C PRO A 180 -4.81 -1.51 -15.36
N GLU A 181 -6.01 -1.60 -14.78
CA GLU A 181 -7.13 -2.39 -15.32
C GLU A 181 -7.59 -1.86 -16.70
N VAL A 182 -7.54 -0.54 -16.88
CA VAL A 182 -7.89 0.11 -18.15
C VAL A 182 -6.74 0.03 -19.13
N ALA A 183 -5.51 0.20 -18.65
CA ALA A 183 -4.30 0.22 -19.47
C ALA A 183 -4.06 -1.12 -20.20
N GLY A 184 -4.28 -2.25 -19.53
CA GLY A 184 -4.14 -3.57 -20.15
C GLY A 184 -5.03 -3.72 -21.39
N SER A 185 -6.29 -3.30 -21.30
CA SER A 185 -7.22 -3.29 -22.45
C SER A 185 -6.82 -2.28 -23.52
N ALA A 186 -6.31 -1.11 -23.13
CA ALA A 186 -5.88 -0.08 -24.06
C ALA A 186 -4.62 -0.49 -24.86
N LEU A 187 -3.67 -1.19 -24.20
CA LEU A 187 -2.49 -1.80 -24.84
C LEU A 187 -2.91 -2.82 -25.90
N GLN A 188 -3.79 -3.76 -25.54
CA GLN A 188 -4.28 -4.80 -26.45
C GLN A 188 -5.01 -4.20 -27.66
N ALA A 189 -5.75 -3.11 -27.46
CA ALA A 189 -6.47 -2.42 -28.50
C ALA A 189 -5.61 -1.44 -29.33
N GLY A 190 -4.31 -1.30 -29.04
CA GLY A 190 -3.41 -0.35 -29.72
C GLY A 190 -3.79 1.12 -29.52
N LYS A 191 -4.50 1.46 -28.45
CA LYS A 191 -4.93 2.84 -28.15
C LYS A 191 -3.86 3.66 -27.45
N ILE A 192 -2.84 3.03 -26.93
CA ILE A 192 -1.65 3.61 -26.32
C ILE A 192 -0.41 2.89 -26.84
N ASP A 193 0.70 3.61 -26.97
CA ASP A 193 1.95 3.04 -27.44
C ASP A 193 2.69 2.27 -26.35
N ALA A 194 2.58 2.74 -25.11
CA ALA A 194 3.22 2.14 -23.93
C ALA A 194 2.40 2.39 -22.66
N HIS A 195 2.67 1.58 -21.64
CA HIS A 195 2.16 1.77 -20.30
C HIS A 195 3.30 1.64 -19.27
N ALA A 196 3.46 2.62 -18.40
CA ALA A 196 4.33 2.52 -17.26
C ALA A 196 3.49 2.02 -16.07
N ASP A 197 3.95 0.96 -15.39
CA ASP A 197 3.19 0.40 -14.29
C ASP A 197 4.07 -0.10 -13.14
N PHE A 198 3.43 -0.27 -12.00
CA PHE A 198 4.02 -0.77 -10.77
C PHE A 198 3.73 -2.27 -10.59
N VAL A 199 4.26 -2.82 -9.52
CA VAL A 199 4.07 -4.23 -9.13
C VAL A 199 2.57 -4.58 -8.97
N PRO A 200 2.09 -5.68 -9.60
CA PRO A 200 2.81 -6.66 -10.42
C PRO A 200 2.66 -6.45 -11.94
N PHE A 201 2.02 -5.39 -12.37
CA PHE A 201 1.48 -5.25 -13.73
C PHE A 201 2.55 -5.21 -14.81
N ALA A 202 3.75 -4.67 -14.50
CA ALA A 202 4.88 -4.67 -15.44
C ALA A 202 5.40 -6.10 -15.76
N GLU A 203 5.07 -7.11 -14.96
CA GLU A 203 5.33 -8.53 -15.18
C GLU A 203 4.06 -9.30 -15.59
N LEU A 204 2.91 -8.95 -15.01
CA LEU A 204 1.64 -9.62 -15.28
C LEU A 204 1.20 -9.48 -16.75
N PHE A 205 1.34 -8.30 -17.36
CA PHE A 205 0.95 -8.09 -18.74
C PHE A 205 1.83 -8.89 -19.72
N PRO A 206 3.17 -8.92 -19.58
CA PRO A 206 4.02 -9.83 -20.33
C PRO A 206 3.73 -11.31 -20.10
N SER A 207 3.49 -11.74 -18.86
CA SER A 207 3.20 -13.16 -18.57
C SER A 207 1.92 -13.64 -19.27
N ARG A 208 0.93 -12.74 -19.44
CA ARG A 208 -0.29 -12.98 -20.20
C ARG A 208 -0.12 -12.88 -21.72
N GLY A 209 1.09 -12.59 -22.22
CA GLY A 209 1.49 -12.66 -23.62
C GLY A 209 1.06 -11.47 -24.50
N PHE A 210 0.32 -10.49 -23.98
CA PHE A 210 -0.15 -9.36 -24.77
C PHE A 210 0.75 -8.11 -24.74
N ALA A 211 1.74 -8.10 -23.84
CA ALA A 211 2.69 -7.01 -23.71
C ALA A 211 4.13 -7.51 -23.62
N ARG A 212 5.08 -6.60 -23.77
CA ARG A 212 6.51 -6.84 -23.60
C ARG A 212 7.12 -5.69 -22.81
N LYS A 213 7.92 -6.02 -21.79
CA LYS A 213 8.65 -5.02 -20.99
C LYS A 213 9.87 -4.53 -21.75
N ILE A 214 10.01 -3.21 -21.91
CA ILE A 214 11.13 -2.56 -22.58
C ILE A 214 12.00 -1.73 -21.64
N TYR A 215 11.53 -1.47 -20.41
CA TYR A 215 12.26 -0.73 -19.40
C TYR A 215 11.95 -1.31 -18.02
N ASP A 216 12.97 -1.56 -17.23
CA ASP A 216 12.85 -1.95 -15.82
C ASP A 216 13.24 -0.79 -14.93
N GLY A 217 12.52 -0.59 -13.83
CA GLY A 217 12.78 0.49 -12.89
C GLY A 217 14.19 0.47 -12.31
N ALA A 218 14.84 -0.71 -12.27
CA ALA A 218 16.25 -0.83 -11.86
C ALA A 218 17.22 -0.05 -12.76
N GLN A 219 16.84 0.23 -14.01
CA GLN A 219 17.63 1.04 -14.94
C GLN A 219 17.65 2.52 -14.53
N ALA A 220 16.64 2.98 -13.80
CA ALA A 220 16.65 4.31 -13.20
C ALA A 220 17.60 4.42 -12.01
N ASN A 221 18.04 3.29 -11.46
CA ASN A 221 18.89 3.16 -10.26
C ASN A 221 18.41 4.07 -9.11
N ALA A 222 17.08 4.11 -8.92
CA ALA A 222 16.42 4.90 -7.90
C ALA A 222 15.66 3.95 -6.98
N PRO A 223 15.93 3.98 -5.67
CA PRO A 223 15.25 3.11 -4.72
C PRO A 223 13.74 3.21 -4.81
N THR A 224 13.05 2.12 -4.49
CA THR A 224 11.61 2.09 -4.30
C THR A 224 11.27 1.17 -3.15
N PHE A 225 10.20 1.46 -2.41
CA PHE A 225 9.71 0.61 -1.34
C PHE A 225 8.20 0.73 -1.20
N HIS A 226 7.60 -0.25 -0.54
CA HIS A 226 6.22 -0.23 -0.07
C HIS A 226 6.24 -0.20 1.44
N GLY A 227 5.36 0.58 2.05
CA GLY A 227 5.32 0.74 3.49
C GLY A 227 3.90 0.86 4.04
N ALA A 228 3.79 0.67 5.34
CA ALA A 228 2.57 0.94 6.08
C ALA A 228 2.61 2.35 6.67
N LEU A 229 1.49 3.05 6.58
CA LEU A 229 1.28 4.37 7.13
C LEU A 229 0.17 4.35 8.18
N VAL A 230 0.23 5.30 9.10
CA VAL A 230 -0.81 5.55 10.10
C VAL A 230 -1.05 7.04 10.26
N ASP A 231 -2.29 7.45 10.53
CA ASP A 231 -2.60 8.80 11.02
C ASP A 231 -1.89 9.02 12.36
N GLN A 232 -1.12 10.11 12.47
CA GLN A 232 -0.33 10.40 13.68
C GLN A 232 -1.20 10.60 14.93
N ALA A 233 -2.37 11.22 14.78
CA ALA A 233 -3.27 11.44 15.89
C ALA A 233 -3.83 10.12 16.41
N TYR A 234 -4.19 9.21 15.48
CA TYR A 234 -4.60 7.84 15.83
C TYR A 234 -3.46 7.09 16.53
N ALA A 235 -2.24 7.14 15.99
CA ALA A 235 -1.08 6.47 16.58
C ALA A 235 -0.77 6.96 18.00
N LYS A 236 -0.91 8.26 18.25
CA LYS A 236 -0.73 8.84 19.60
C LYS A 236 -1.84 8.41 20.56
N LYS A 237 -3.06 8.24 20.08
CA LYS A 237 -4.22 7.83 20.89
C LYS A 237 -4.19 6.33 21.19
N HIS A 238 -3.73 5.50 20.24
CA HIS A 238 -3.78 4.05 20.30
C HIS A 238 -2.44 3.40 19.94
N PRO A 239 -1.34 3.67 20.68
CA PRO A 239 -0.01 3.16 20.33
C PRO A 239 0.06 1.63 20.41
N GLU A 240 -0.69 0.98 21.28
CA GLU A 240 -0.73 -0.49 21.41
C GLU A 240 -1.39 -1.14 20.19
N ILE A 241 -2.36 -0.48 19.55
CA ILE A 241 -2.98 -0.95 18.31
C ILE A 241 -1.98 -0.85 17.15
N VAL A 242 -1.15 0.22 17.12
CA VAL A 242 -0.06 0.32 16.14
C VAL A 242 0.93 -0.84 16.31
N VAL A 243 1.29 -1.18 17.55
CA VAL A 243 2.14 -2.35 17.86
C VAL A 243 1.48 -3.65 17.42
N ALA A 244 0.17 -3.81 17.63
CA ALA A 244 -0.59 -4.97 17.18
C ALA A 244 -0.55 -5.11 15.65
N TYR A 245 -0.76 -4.02 14.92
CA TYR A 245 -0.66 -4.01 13.45
C TYR A 245 0.76 -4.37 12.97
N LEU A 246 1.80 -3.84 13.60
CA LEU A 246 3.19 -4.17 13.26
C LEU A 246 3.51 -5.65 13.52
N ARG A 247 3.03 -6.22 14.62
CA ARG A 247 3.18 -7.66 14.92
C ARG A 247 2.47 -8.51 13.87
N ALA A 248 1.25 -8.14 13.50
CA ALA A 248 0.49 -8.81 12.44
C ALA A 248 1.23 -8.75 11.09
N SER A 249 1.81 -7.59 10.73
CA SER A 249 2.61 -7.43 9.50
C SER A 249 3.88 -8.30 9.52
N ILE A 250 4.56 -8.38 10.65
CA ILE A 250 5.76 -9.23 10.82
C ILE A 250 5.38 -10.70 10.64
N GLU A 251 4.32 -11.18 11.29
CA GLU A 251 3.87 -12.56 11.14
C GLU A 251 3.44 -12.86 9.71
N ALA A 252 2.66 -11.98 9.08
CA ALA A 252 2.26 -12.13 7.67
C ALA A 252 3.48 -12.27 6.74
N ASN A 253 4.52 -11.46 6.96
CA ASN A 253 5.77 -11.53 6.19
C ASN A 253 6.56 -12.81 6.45
N GLN A 254 6.60 -13.29 7.70
CA GLN A 254 7.25 -14.55 8.05
C GLN A 254 6.55 -15.75 7.42
N LEU A 255 5.23 -15.79 7.46
CA LEU A 255 4.43 -16.84 6.82
C LEU A 255 4.64 -16.85 5.31
N LEU A 256 4.59 -15.69 4.66
CA LEU A 256 4.85 -15.55 3.23
C LEU A 256 6.27 -15.99 2.84
N ALA A 257 7.26 -15.72 3.68
CA ALA A 257 8.63 -16.15 3.45
C ALA A 257 8.84 -17.65 3.68
N ALA A 258 8.13 -18.25 4.64
CA ALA A 258 8.24 -19.67 4.96
C ALA A 258 7.53 -20.57 3.93
N GLU A 259 6.39 -20.15 3.42
CA GLU A 259 5.56 -20.92 2.49
C GLU A 259 5.13 -20.04 1.28
N PRO A 260 6.09 -19.58 0.45
CA PRO A 260 5.82 -18.59 -0.59
C PRO A 260 4.85 -19.10 -1.67
N GLU A 261 4.84 -20.38 -2.00
CA GLU A 261 3.92 -21.01 -2.95
C GLU A 261 2.49 -20.90 -2.44
N LYS A 262 2.23 -21.40 -1.23
CA LYS A 262 0.91 -21.40 -0.59
C LYS A 262 0.29 -20.00 -0.48
N TYR A 263 1.09 -19.02 -0.06
CA TYR A 263 0.60 -17.65 0.10
C TYR A 263 0.52 -16.89 -1.23
N SER A 264 1.32 -17.25 -2.24
CA SER A 264 1.13 -16.77 -3.61
C SER A 264 -0.19 -17.25 -4.21
N GLU A 265 -0.59 -18.50 -3.95
CA GLU A 265 -1.91 -19.04 -4.33
C GLU A 265 -3.05 -18.32 -3.59
N LEU A 266 -2.90 -18.05 -2.29
CA LEU A 266 -3.89 -17.28 -1.53
C LEU A 266 -4.06 -15.87 -2.10
N ILE A 267 -2.95 -15.16 -2.39
CA ILE A 267 -2.98 -13.83 -2.98
C ILE A 267 -3.64 -13.90 -4.37
N ALA A 268 -3.30 -14.89 -5.20
CA ALA A 268 -3.91 -15.09 -6.51
C ALA A 268 -5.42 -15.29 -6.43
N LYS A 269 -5.89 -16.09 -5.48
CA LYS A 269 -7.32 -16.34 -5.25
C LYS A 269 -8.09 -15.07 -4.89
N VAL A 270 -7.49 -14.17 -4.12
CA VAL A 270 -8.13 -12.93 -3.66
C VAL A 270 -8.07 -11.83 -4.73
N THR A 271 -6.96 -11.74 -5.47
CA THR A 271 -6.66 -10.60 -6.34
C THR A 271 -6.91 -10.87 -7.83
N GLY A 272 -6.94 -12.14 -8.24
CA GLY A 272 -6.92 -12.53 -9.66
C GLY A 272 -5.57 -12.31 -10.35
N VAL A 273 -4.52 -11.96 -9.60
CA VAL A 273 -3.14 -11.93 -10.11
C VAL A 273 -2.60 -13.35 -10.16
N ASP A 274 -2.03 -13.77 -11.29
CA ASP A 274 -1.57 -15.14 -11.50
C ASP A 274 -0.57 -15.59 -10.41
N ALA A 275 -0.71 -16.83 -9.91
CA ALA A 275 0.09 -17.33 -8.78
C ALA A 275 1.59 -17.33 -9.08
N GLU A 276 1.98 -17.62 -10.32
CA GLU A 276 3.36 -17.59 -10.81
C GLU A 276 3.94 -16.18 -10.72
N VAL A 277 3.14 -15.15 -11.06
CA VAL A 277 3.55 -13.75 -10.93
C VAL A 277 3.68 -13.37 -9.46
N ASN A 278 2.75 -13.80 -8.60
CA ASN A 278 2.90 -13.62 -7.15
C ASN A 278 4.18 -14.28 -6.63
N TYR A 279 4.48 -15.50 -7.05
CA TYR A 279 5.69 -16.22 -6.66
C TYR A 279 6.97 -15.55 -7.18
N LEU A 280 6.95 -14.95 -8.37
CA LEU A 280 8.06 -14.15 -8.88
C LEU A 280 8.48 -13.03 -7.93
N PHE A 281 7.51 -12.43 -7.23
CA PHE A 281 7.77 -11.38 -6.25
C PHE A 281 8.06 -11.91 -4.85
N HIS A 282 7.39 -12.98 -4.43
CA HIS A 282 7.40 -13.45 -3.04
C HIS A 282 8.27 -14.68 -2.80
N GLY A 283 8.73 -15.35 -3.85
CA GLY A 283 9.63 -16.49 -3.77
C GLY A 283 11.03 -16.14 -3.27
N PRO A 284 11.91 -17.15 -3.09
CA PRO A 284 13.26 -16.97 -2.53
C PRO A 284 14.13 -15.97 -3.30
N LEU A 285 13.92 -15.85 -4.61
CA LEU A 285 14.63 -14.93 -5.50
C LEU A 285 13.73 -13.76 -5.93
N GLY A 286 12.87 -13.30 -5.02
CA GLY A 286 11.88 -12.27 -5.32
C GLY A 286 12.47 -10.99 -5.92
N VAL A 287 11.73 -10.39 -6.84
CA VAL A 287 12.11 -9.15 -7.56
C VAL A 287 12.38 -8.00 -6.58
N GLN A 288 11.66 -7.97 -5.47
CA GLN A 288 11.90 -7.04 -4.37
C GLN A 288 12.15 -7.79 -3.06
N THR A 289 12.99 -7.21 -2.20
CA THR A 289 13.20 -7.78 -0.86
C THR A 289 12.01 -7.47 0.04
N ARG A 290 11.69 -8.39 0.95
CA ARG A 290 10.70 -8.22 2.02
C ARG A 290 11.35 -8.03 3.38
N ASP A 291 12.52 -7.41 3.40
CA ASP A 291 13.13 -6.95 4.63
C ASP A 291 12.36 -5.75 5.17
N LEU A 292 11.69 -5.93 6.30
CA LEU A 292 10.87 -4.90 6.94
C LEU A 292 11.67 -3.77 7.59
N SER A 293 13.00 -3.84 7.53
CA SER A 293 13.86 -2.79 8.06
C SER A 293 13.94 -1.59 7.12
N TRP A 294 14.02 -0.40 7.72
CA TRP A 294 14.31 0.81 6.98
C TRP A 294 15.76 0.80 6.47
N LYS A 295 15.94 0.98 5.15
CA LYS A 295 17.26 1.12 4.54
C LYS A 295 17.57 2.59 4.27
N PRO A 296 18.83 3.06 4.53
CA PRO A 296 19.21 4.46 4.30
C PRO A 296 18.94 4.93 2.88
N GLU A 297 19.07 4.05 1.89
CA GLU A 297 18.85 4.31 0.47
C GLU A 297 17.39 4.72 0.18
N TYR A 298 16.41 4.26 0.94
CA TYR A 298 15.01 4.62 0.77
C TYR A 298 14.69 6.10 1.02
N ARG A 299 15.64 6.86 1.58
CA ARG A 299 15.51 8.32 1.68
C ARG A 299 15.62 9.03 0.32
N GLN A 300 16.06 8.32 -0.71
CA GLN A 300 16.26 8.85 -2.07
C GLN A 300 15.10 8.48 -3.02
N ALA A 301 14.15 7.70 -2.54
CA ALA A 301 12.99 7.21 -3.28
C ALA A 301 12.00 8.33 -3.70
#